data_3d988765db030611c2ff96a5f2cdd855
#
_entry.id   3d988765db030611c2ff96a5f2cdd855
#
_cell.length_a   1.000
_cell.length_b   1.000
_cell.length_c   1.000
_cell.angle_alpha   90.00
_cell.angle_beta   90.00
_cell.angle_gamma   90.00
#
_symmetry.space_group_name_H-M   'P 1'
#
loop_
_entity.id
_entity.type
_entity.pdbx_description
1 polymer ?
#
loop_
_entity_poly.entity_id
_entity_poly.type
_entity_poly.pdbx_seq_one_letter_code
_entity_poly.pdbx_strand_id
1 'polypeptide(L)'
;DRNDRLRKEINPYGYEPENDDGVGAAYTYDSRGNRIRTTNALGEVVQELSYNLRNQPVIQKDTFGNRTELSYELDGKIKDVRRSGNHQRILQQYEYNARRQITGVVDGNQNPISYDVDSWGRITGIGFADGVKEGYEYTPAGQVSRTIDGNGNAVQYRYNSLGKISERIDQLGFTETFRYDEEGNLSLHIDR
;
A
#
# COMPACT_ATOMS: atom_id res chain seq x y z
N ASP A 1 31.01 2.42 -3.26
CA ASP A 1 32.04 2.14 -2.26
C ASP A 1 32.71 0.76 -2.54
N ARG A 2 33.57 0.30 -1.67
CA ARG A 2 34.28 -0.98 -1.80
C ARG A 2 33.36 -2.22 -1.82
N ASN A 3 32.09 -2.07 -1.50
CA ASN A 3 31.08 -3.12 -1.47
C ASN A 3 30.04 -2.91 -2.61
N ASP A 4 30.39 -2.22 -3.67
CA ASP A 4 29.56 -1.91 -4.85
C ASP A 4 28.25 -1.19 -4.51
N ARG A 5 28.23 -0.39 -3.41
CA ARG A 5 27.07 0.39 -3.01
C ARG A 5 27.19 1.81 -3.55
N LEU A 6 26.07 2.35 -4.07
CA LEU A 6 25.98 3.71 -4.57
C LEU A 6 26.20 4.71 -3.42
N ARG A 7 27.28 5.47 -3.48
CA ARG A 7 27.61 6.49 -2.47
C ARG A 7 27.11 7.88 -2.82
N LYS A 8 27.04 8.19 -4.10
CA LYS A 8 26.62 9.51 -4.59
C LYS A 8 25.96 9.38 -5.96
N GLU A 9 24.92 10.13 -6.17
CA GLU A 9 24.23 10.27 -7.44
C GLU A 9 24.33 11.74 -7.88
N ILE A 10 25.02 11.97 -8.98
CA ILE A 10 25.35 13.32 -9.45
C ILE A 10 24.49 13.62 -10.70
N ASN A 11 23.84 14.79 -10.70
CA ASN A 11 23.15 15.26 -11.88
C ASN A 11 24.21 15.60 -12.97
N PRO A 12 23.98 15.25 -14.24
CA PRO A 12 24.92 15.57 -15.34
C PRO A 12 25.34 17.04 -15.40
N TYR A 13 24.47 17.96 -15.02
CA TYR A 13 24.79 19.39 -14.96
C TYR A 13 25.67 19.82 -13.77
N GLY A 14 25.82 18.96 -12.77
CA GLY A 14 26.63 19.19 -11.57
C GLY A 14 27.88 18.33 -11.51
N TYR A 15 28.21 17.57 -12.57
CA TYR A 15 29.38 16.71 -12.61
C TYR A 15 30.65 17.50 -12.92
N GLU A 16 31.70 17.28 -12.16
CA GLU A 16 33.03 17.89 -12.30
C GLU A 16 34.03 16.82 -12.78
N PRO A 17 34.28 16.71 -14.10
CA PRO A 17 35.11 15.64 -14.67
C PRO A 17 36.55 15.61 -14.14
N GLU A 18 37.11 16.78 -13.79
CA GLU A 18 38.48 16.90 -13.31
C GLU A 18 38.68 16.20 -11.96
N ASN A 19 37.65 16.14 -11.14
CA ASN A 19 37.66 15.54 -9.80
C ASN A 19 36.96 14.18 -9.73
N ASP A 20 36.33 13.72 -10.83
CA ASP A 20 35.43 12.58 -10.88
C ASP A 20 34.37 12.65 -9.76
N ASP A 21 33.86 13.84 -9.50
CA ASP A 21 32.91 14.18 -8.45
C ASP A 21 31.91 15.25 -8.95
N GLY A 22 31.13 15.82 -8.09
CA GLY A 22 30.16 16.86 -8.38
C GLY A 22 29.11 17.02 -7.29
N VAL A 23 28.14 17.89 -7.58
CA VAL A 23 27.05 18.19 -6.66
C VAL A 23 25.91 17.19 -6.88
N GLY A 24 25.53 16.44 -5.84
CA GLY A 24 24.49 15.41 -5.96
C GLY A 24 24.02 14.86 -4.63
N ALA A 25 23.07 13.94 -4.71
CA ALA A 25 22.61 13.22 -3.52
C ALA A 25 23.68 12.23 -3.04
N ALA A 26 23.92 12.18 -1.72
CA ALA A 26 24.87 11.24 -1.15
C ALA A 26 24.20 10.28 -0.15
N TYR A 27 24.77 9.08 -0.07
CA TYR A 27 24.24 7.96 0.70
C TYR A 27 25.30 7.40 1.66
N THR A 28 24.90 7.15 2.90
CA THR A 28 25.75 6.54 3.92
C THR A 28 25.12 5.22 4.37
N TYR A 29 25.95 4.23 4.63
CA TYR A 29 25.54 2.87 4.98
C TYR A 29 26.14 2.43 6.30
N ASP A 30 25.43 1.59 7.03
CA ASP A 30 25.97 0.88 8.18
C ASP A 30 26.90 -0.29 7.76
N SER A 31 27.50 -0.95 8.75
CA SER A 31 28.39 -2.11 8.50
C SER A 31 27.68 -3.31 7.87
N ARG A 32 26.36 -3.39 7.96
CA ARG A 32 25.51 -4.46 7.38
C ARG A 32 25.01 -4.12 5.98
N GLY A 33 25.32 -2.91 5.47
CA GLY A 33 24.92 -2.47 4.14
C GLY A 33 23.57 -1.75 4.09
N ASN A 34 22.95 -1.46 5.21
CA ASN A 34 21.69 -0.71 5.23
C ASN A 34 21.99 0.78 5.03
N ARG A 35 21.22 1.46 4.19
CA ARG A 35 21.35 2.91 3.98
C ARG A 35 20.80 3.66 5.20
N ILE A 36 21.68 4.30 5.96
CA ILE A 36 21.32 4.98 7.21
C ILE A 36 21.12 6.49 7.04
N ARG A 37 21.65 7.09 5.97
CA ARG A 37 21.51 8.53 5.72
C ARG A 37 21.48 8.82 4.24
N THR A 38 20.64 9.78 3.87
CA THR A 38 20.60 10.42 2.54
C THR A 38 20.77 11.92 2.73
N THR A 39 21.65 12.55 1.95
CA THR A 39 21.78 13.99 1.85
C THR A 39 21.39 14.44 0.44
N ASN A 40 20.84 15.65 0.31
CA ASN A 40 20.59 16.27 -0.98
C ASN A 40 21.87 16.89 -1.57
N ALA A 41 21.74 17.50 -2.74
CA ALA A 41 22.83 18.16 -3.44
C ALA A 41 23.46 19.35 -2.68
N LEU A 42 22.75 19.91 -1.70
CA LEU A 42 23.24 20.99 -0.83
C LEU A 42 23.95 20.47 0.42
N GLY A 43 24.05 19.13 0.58
CA GLY A 43 24.63 18.50 1.77
C GLY A 43 23.68 18.42 2.96
N GLU A 44 22.42 18.82 2.81
CA GLU A 44 21.43 18.76 3.87
C GLU A 44 20.89 17.34 4.02
N VAL A 45 20.70 16.90 5.27
CA VAL A 45 20.15 15.57 5.54
C VAL A 45 18.66 15.55 5.22
N VAL A 46 18.27 14.75 4.25
CA VAL A 46 16.86 14.59 3.83
C VAL A 46 16.21 13.36 4.45
N GLN A 47 16.99 12.38 4.86
CA GLN A 47 16.50 11.17 5.53
C GLN A 47 17.56 10.54 6.40
N GLU A 48 17.20 10.12 7.61
CA GLU A 48 17.96 9.21 8.45
C GLU A 48 17.14 7.97 8.79
N LEU A 49 17.77 6.80 8.75
CA LEU A 49 17.17 5.51 9.06
C LEU A 49 18.00 4.78 10.11
N SER A 50 17.33 4.09 11.02
CA SER A 50 17.95 3.13 11.93
C SER A 50 17.28 1.78 11.77
N TYR A 51 18.04 0.71 11.95
CA TYR A 51 17.59 -0.65 11.67
C TYR A 51 17.73 -1.56 12.89
N ASN A 52 16.86 -2.55 12.99
CA ASN A 52 17.02 -3.64 13.95
C ASN A 52 18.02 -4.69 13.45
N LEU A 53 18.23 -5.74 14.25
CA LEU A 53 19.15 -6.84 13.91
C LEU A 53 18.72 -7.66 12.68
N ARG A 54 17.48 -7.53 12.23
CA ARG A 54 16.93 -8.18 11.02
C ARG A 54 16.98 -7.28 9.78
N ASN A 55 17.70 -6.17 9.83
CA ASN A 55 17.80 -5.15 8.77
C ASN A 55 16.45 -4.51 8.39
N GLN A 56 15.51 -4.45 9.35
CA GLN A 56 14.24 -3.76 9.16
C GLN A 56 14.35 -2.34 9.74
N PRO A 57 13.89 -1.30 9.02
CA PRO A 57 13.93 0.07 9.51
C PRO A 57 13.01 0.22 10.73
N VAL A 58 13.54 0.70 11.85
CA VAL A 58 12.77 0.93 13.09
C VAL A 58 12.58 2.40 13.40
N ILE A 59 13.43 3.26 12.87
CA ILE A 59 13.33 4.72 13.01
C ILE A 59 13.59 5.34 11.65
N GLN A 60 12.74 6.27 11.27
CA GLN A 60 12.93 7.15 10.12
C GLN A 60 12.80 8.60 10.60
N LYS A 61 13.73 9.46 10.20
CA LYS A 61 13.62 10.91 10.35
C LYS A 61 13.61 11.58 8.98
N ASP A 62 12.75 12.57 8.84
CA ASP A 62 12.66 13.41 7.63
C ASP A 62 13.55 14.65 7.75
N THR A 63 13.57 15.49 6.70
CA THR A 63 14.30 16.76 6.62
C THR A 63 13.96 17.72 7.75
N PHE A 64 12.75 17.65 8.30
CA PHE A 64 12.27 18.53 9.37
C PHE A 64 12.53 17.95 10.77
N GLY A 65 13.20 16.79 10.85
CA GLY A 65 13.47 16.10 12.11
C GLY A 65 12.26 15.35 12.66
N ASN A 66 11.15 15.26 11.93
CA ASN A 66 10.04 14.43 12.36
C ASN A 66 10.48 12.96 12.39
N ARG A 67 10.22 12.31 13.51
CA ARG A 67 10.59 10.92 13.73
C ARG A 67 9.39 10.00 13.60
N THR A 68 9.50 9.00 12.74
CA THR A 68 8.58 7.89 12.63
C THR A 68 9.24 6.63 13.16
N GLU A 69 8.54 5.91 14.03
CA GLU A 69 8.97 4.63 14.59
C GLU A 69 8.11 3.51 13.99
N LEU A 70 8.75 2.41 13.63
CA LEU A 70 8.11 1.21 13.12
C LEU A 70 8.38 0.04 14.07
N SER A 71 7.37 -0.69 14.43
CA SER A 71 7.50 -1.97 15.11
C SER A 71 7.03 -3.12 14.22
N TYR A 72 7.51 -4.32 14.52
CA TYR A 72 7.29 -5.48 13.68
C TYR A 72 6.81 -6.68 14.51
N GLU A 73 5.97 -7.49 13.90
CA GLU A 73 5.66 -8.84 14.38
C GLU A 73 6.90 -9.74 14.25
N LEU A 74 6.89 -10.87 14.93
CA LEU A 74 8.00 -11.83 14.91
C LEU A 74 8.34 -12.33 13.51
N ASP A 75 7.37 -12.33 12.61
CA ASP A 75 7.49 -12.74 11.20
C ASP A 75 7.99 -11.64 10.26
N GLY A 76 8.19 -10.42 10.78
CA GLY A 76 8.71 -9.29 10.03
C GLY A 76 7.67 -8.37 9.42
N LYS A 77 6.38 -8.60 9.62
CA LYS A 77 5.32 -7.68 9.19
C LYS A 77 5.25 -6.47 10.11
N ILE A 78 4.89 -5.32 9.56
CA ILE A 78 4.70 -4.10 10.34
C ILE A 78 3.52 -4.31 11.31
N LYS A 79 3.78 -4.11 12.59
CA LYS A 79 2.76 -4.13 13.65
C LYS A 79 2.14 -2.76 13.85
N ASP A 80 2.97 -1.75 14.04
CA ASP A 80 2.52 -0.38 14.18
C ASP A 80 3.53 0.62 13.62
N VAL A 81 2.99 1.80 13.27
CA VAL A 81 3.74 2.97 12.84
C VAL A 81 3.34 4.11 13.77
N ARG A 82 4.32 4.73 14.43
CA ARG A 82 4.13 5.81 15.39
C ARG A 82 4.90 7.04 14.96
N ARG A 83 4.31 8.21 15.14
CA ARG A 83 5.02 9.49 15.05
C ARG A 83 5.50 9.87 16.45
N SER A 84 6.81 10.09 16.58
CA SER A 84 7.44 10.55 17.80
C SER A 84 7.64 12.07 17.73
N GLY A 85 7.21 12.79 18.75
CA GLY A 85 7.32 14.23 18.90
C GLY A 85 6.95 14.61 20.34
N ASN A 86 6.52 15.83 20.61
CA ASN A 86 6.06 16.27 21.93
C ASN A 86 4.89 15.40 22.49
N HIS A 87 4.16 14.72 21.61
CA HIS A 87 3.18 13.70 21.93
C HIS A 87 3.36 12.51 21.00
N GLN A 88 3.65 11.33 21.56
CA GLN A 88 3.67 10.09 20.80
C GLN A 88 2.27 9.82 20.23
N ARG A 89 2.16 9.69 18.91
CA ARG A 89 0.90 9.39 18.24
C ARG A 89 1.06 8.13 17.39
N ILE A 90 0.17 7.18 17.59
CA ILE A 90 0.02 6.05 16.67
C ILE A 90 -0.52 6.60 15.38
N LEU A 91 0.14 6.30 14.25
CA LEU A 91 -0.35 6.66 12.92
C LEU A 91 -1.18 5.52 12.33
N GLN A 92 -0.72 4.27 12.54
CA GLN A 92 -1.41 3.07 12.06
C GLN A 92 -1.01 1.88 12.93
N GLN A 93 -1.97 0.99 13.18
CA GLN A 93 -1.76 -0.35 13.73
C GLN A 93 -2.37 -1.37 12.78
N TYR A 94 -1.73 -2.53 12.66
CA TYR A 94 -2.15 -3.60 11.77
C TYR A 94 -2.44 -4.87 12.55
N GLU A 95 -3.50 -5.56 12.18
CA GLU A 95 -3.86 -6.87 12.70
C GLU A 95 -3.78 -7.92 11.57
N TYR A 96 -3.36 -9.13 11.93
CA TYR A 96 -3.17 -10.22 10.99
C TYR A 96 -3.81 -11.50 11.50
N ASN A 97 -4.38 -12.30 10.60
CA ASN A 97 -4.82 -13.66 10.92
C ASN A 97 -3.64 -14.65 10.96
N ALA A 98 -3.94 -15.91 11.32
CA ALA A 98 -2.93 -16.97 11.36
C ALA A 98 -2.26 -17.26 10.01
N ARG A 99 -2.89 -16.90 8.88
CA ARG A 99 -2.32 -16.97 7.52
C ARG A 99 -1.55 -15.72 7.14
N ARG A 100 -1.37 -14.76 8.10
CA ARG A 100 -0.62 -13.51 7.91
C ARG A 100 -1.24 -12.53 6.90
N GLN A 101 -2.54 -12.61 6.71
CA GLN A 101 -3.32 -11.66 5.93
C GLN A 101 -3.80 -10.55 6.85
N ILE A 102 -3.83 -9.30 6.39
CA ILE A 102 -4.35 -8.17 7.15
C ILE A 102 -5.84 -8.39 7.40
N THR A 103 -6.25 -8.33 8.66
CA THR A 103 -7.64 -8.42 9.10
C THR A 103 -8.11 -7.16 9.83
N GLY A 104 -7.21 -6.24 10.12
CA GLY A 104 -7.56 -4.96 10.73
C GLY A 104 -6.49 -3.91 10.53
N VAL A 105 -6.94 -2.67 10.48
CA VAL A 105 -6.10 -1.47 10.52
C VAL A 105 -6.78 -0.47 11.44
N VAL A 106 -6.04 0.09 12.39
CA VAL A 106 -6.50 1.24 13.19
C VAL A 106 -5.71 2.45 12.76
N ASP A 107 -6.41 3.52 12.39
CA ASP A 107 -5.77 4.76 11.95
C ASP A 107 -5.26 5.62 13.14
N GLY A 108 -4.60 6.73 12.84
CA GLY A 108 -4.08 7.65 13.84
C GLY A 108 -5.16 8.39 14.65
N ASN A 109 -6.41 8.32 14.29
CA ASN A 109 -7.56 8.86 15.01
C ASN A 109 -8.29 7.79 15.82
N GLN A 110 -7.73 6.57 15.88
CA GLN A 110 -8.29 5.39 16.55
C GLN A 110 -9.56 4.85 15.86
N ASN A 111 -9.73 5.11 14.56
CA ASN A 111 -10.81 4.51 13.78
C ASN A 111 -10.37 3.12 13.30
N PRO A 112 -11.04 2.05 13.73
CA PRO A 112 -10.75 0.71 13.23
C PRO A 112 -11.43 0.48 11.87
N ILE A 113 -10.70 -0.21 10.99
CA ILE A 113 -11.23 -0.85 9.79
C ILE A 113 -10.92 -2.34 9.93
N SER A 114 -11.93 -3.18 9.81
CA SER A 114 -11.77 -4.64 9.82
C SER A 114 -11.96 -5.22 8.43
N TYR A 115 -11.26 -6.31 8.14
CA TYR A 115 -11.34 -7.03 6.87
C TYR A 115 -11.69 -8.49 7.13
N ASP A 116 -12.81 -8.95 6.56
CA ASP A 116 -13.08 -10.36 6.40
C ASP A 116 -12.37 -10.85 5.13
N VAL A 117 -11.66 -11.96 5.22
CA VAL A 117 -10.91 -12.52 4.11
C VAL A 117 -11.22 -14.00 3.91
N ASP A 118 -11.36 -14.43 2.67
CA ASP A 118 -11.58 -15.84 2.36
C ASP A 118 -10.28 -16.67 2.41
N SER A 119 -10.40 -17.94 2.09
CA SER A 119 -9.27 -18.87 2.11
C SER A 119 -8.18 -18.57 1.08
N TRP A 120 -8.49 -17.81 0.03
CA TRP A 120 -7.54 -17.34 -0.99
C TRP A 120 -6.94 -15.96 -0.66
N GLY A 121 -7.42 -15.30 0.42
CA GLY A 121 -6.94 -13.97 0.85
C GLY A 121 -7.64 -12.80 0.16
N ARG A 122 -8.78 -13.04 -0.48
CA ARG A 122 -9.59 -11.98 -1.07
C ARG A 122 -10.48 -11.38 0.00
N ILE A 123 -10.68 -10.07 -0.04
CA ILE A 123 -11.55 -9.36 0.91
C ILE A 123 -13.00 -9.72 0.60
N THR A 124 -13.71 -10.26 1.58
CA THR A 124 -15.15 -10.59 1.50
C THR A 124 -16.01 -9.61 2.30
N GLY A 125 -15.40 -8.85 3.21
CA GLY A 125 -16.09 -7.81 3.96
C GLY A 125 -15.13 -6.73 4.44
N ILE A 126 -15.65 -5.50 4.56
CA ILE A 126 -14.97 -4.36 5.18
C ILE A 126 -15.92 -3.79 6.22
N GLY A 127 -15.46 -3.73 7.47
CA GLY A 127 -16.21 -3.11 8.56
C GLY A 127 -15.54 -1.81 9.00
N PHE A 128 -16.34 -0.79 9.24
CA PHE A 128 -15.90 0.55 9.65
C PHE A 128 -16.27 0.83 11.12
N ALA A 129 -15.64 1.86 11.69
CA ALA A 129 -15.80 2.24 13.11
C ALA A 129 -17.25 2.60 13.50
N ASP A 130 -18.04 3.11 12.57
CA ASP A 130 -19.45 3.47 12.74
C ASP A 130 -20.43 2.28 12.64
N GLY A 131 -19.88 1.07 12.43
CA GLY A 131 -20.66 -0.14 12.29
C GLY A 131 -21.16 -0.43 10.87
N VAL A 132 -20.87 0.45 9.92
CA VAL A 132 -21.14 0.22 8.49
C VAL A 132 -20.28 -0.96 8.00
N LYS A 133 -20.86 -1.78 7.14
CA LYS A 133 -20.18 -2.92 6.53
C LYS A 133 -20.41 -2.94 5.03
N GLU A 134 -19.33 -3.22 4.29
CA GLU A 134 -19.39 -3.52 2.85
C GLU A 134 -19.09 -5.01 2.63
N GLY A 135 -19.62 -5.58 1.58
CA GLY A 135 -19.44 -6.99 1.25
C GLY A 135 -19.04 -7.24 -0.19
N TYR A 136 -18.30 -8.34 -0.41
CA TYR A 136 -17.81 -8.75 -1.73
C TYR A 136 -17.97 -10.26 -1.89
N GLU A 137 -18.56 -10.67 -3.00
CA GLU A 137 -18.62 -12.07 -3.42
C GLU A 137 -17.81 -12.24 -4.71
N TYR A 138 -17.33 -13.45 -4.95
CA TYR A 138 -16.46 -13.72 -6.09
C TYR A 138 -16.92 -14.92 -6.89
N THR A 139 -16.73 -14.87 -8.19
CA THR A 139 -16.85 -16.04 -9.06
C THR A 139 -15.75 -17.06 -8.74
N PRO A 140 -15.88 -18.33 -9.17
CA PRO A 140 -14.79 -19.31 -9.08
C PRO A 140 -13.51 -18.86 -9.79
N ALA A 141 -13.62 -18.00 -10.82
CA ALA A 141 -12.48 -17.40 -11.52
C ALA A 141 -11.81 -16.24 -10.77
N GLY A 142 -12.35 -15.84 -9.59
CA GLY A 142 -11.78 -14.78 -8.76
C GLY A 142 -12.25 -13.36 -9.09
N GLN A 143 -13.21 -13.20 -9.99
CA GLN A 143 -13.79 -11.90 -10.31
C GLN A 143 -14.91 -11.56 -9.33
N VAL A 144 -15.10 -10.28 -9.02
CA VAL A 144 -16.19 -9.83 -8.13
C VAL A 144 -17.55 -10.13 -8.79
N SER A 145 -18.33 -11.01 -8.19
CA SER A 145 -19.69 -11.34 -8.67
C SER A 145 -20.78 -10.50 -8.04
N ARG A 146 -20.51 -9.94 -6.84
CA ARG A 146 -21.45 -9.09 -6.12
C ARG A 146 -20.71 -8.15 -5.20
N THR A 147 -21.19 -6.90 -5.12
CA THR A 147 -20.80 -5.93 -4.08
C THR A 147 -22.02 -5.57 -3.25
N ILE A 148 -21.82 -5.32 -1.97
CA ILE A 148 -22.85 -4.85 -1.04
C ILE A 148 -22.32 -3.59 -0.40
N ASP A 149 -23.05 -2.48 -0.51
CA ASP A 149 -22.65 -1.21 0.11
C ASP A 149 -23.03 -1.16 1.60
N GLY A 150 -22.60 -0.09 2.30
CA GLY A 150 -22.88 0.11 3.70
C GLY A 150 -24.37 0.22 4.08
N ASN A 151 -25.25 0.44 3.13
CA ASN A 151 -26.70 0.48 3.31
C ASN A 151 -27.36 -0.89 3.03
N GLY A 152 -26.58 -1.89 2.62
CA GLY A 152 -27.06 -3.21 2.25
C GLY A 152 -27.53 -3.33 0.80
N ASN A 153 -27.36 -2.29 -0.02
CA ASN A 153 -27.69 -2.35 -1.44
C ASN A 153 -26.66 -3.21 -2.18
N ALA A 154 -27.15 -4.08 -3.06
CA ALA A 154 -26.29 -5.00 -3.78
C ALA A 154 -26.27 -4.70 -5.28
N VAL A 155 -25.08 -4.78 -5.86
CA VAL A 155 -24.85 -4.79 -7.31
C VAL A 155 -24.25 -6.14 -7.70
N GLN A 156 -24.81 -6.80 -8.71
CA GLN A 156 -24.31 -8.06 -9.22
C GLN A 156 -23.63 -7.86 -10.58
N TYR A 157 -22.61 -8.67 -10.85
CA TYR A 157 -21.82 -8.64 -12.08
C TYR A 157 -21.78 -10.03 -12.71
N ARG A 158 -21.99 -10.10 -14.00
CA ARG A 158 -21.74 -11.29 -14.81
C ARG A 158 -20.66 -11.01 -15.82
N TYR A 159 -19.97 -12.07 -16.21
CA TYR A 159 -18.79 -11.97 -17.07
C TYR A 159 -18.96 -12.87 -18.30
N ASN A 160 -18.40 -12.43 -19.42
CA ASN A 160 -18.29 -13.25 -20.62
C ASN A 160 -17.08 -14.18 -20.53
N SER A 161 -16.89 -15.01 -21.54
CA SER A 161 -15.77 -15.97 -21.64
C SER A 161 -14.38 -15.29 -21.67
N LEU A 162 -14.31 -13.99 -22.02
CA LEU A 162 -13.08 -13.18 -22.01
C LEU A 162 -12.81 -12.51 -20.66
N GLY A 163 -13.67 -12.77 -19.65
CA GLY A 163 -13.55 -12.17 -18.34
C GLY A 163 -13.98 -10.70 -18.25
N LYS A 164 -14.68 -10.19 -19.24
CA LYS A 164 -15.23 -8.83 -19.25
C LYS A 164 -16.65 -8.83 -18.74
N ILE A 165 -17.07 -7.76 -18.03
CA ILE A 165 -18.44 -7.61 -17.53
C ILE A 165 -19.39 -7.65 -18.70
N SER A 166 -20.31 -8.61 -18.72
CA SER A 166 -21.39 -8.73 -19.71
C SER A 166 -22.71 -8.15 -19.20
N GLU A 167 -22.94 -8.21 -17.88
CA GLU A 167 -24.13 -7.63 -17.26
C GLU A 167 -23.76 -7.02 -15.90
N ARG A 168 -24.40 -5.91 -15.57
CA ARG A 168 -24.44 -5.29 -14.25
C ARG A 168 -25.89 -5.17 -13.83
N ILE A 169 -26.24 -5.70 -12.67
CA ILE A 169 -27.62 -5.69 -12.13
C ILE A 169 -27.58 -4.87 -10.84
N ASP A 170 -28.34 -3.79 -10.81
CA ASP A 170 -28.41 -2.92 -9.64
C ASP A 170 -29.36 -3.48 -8.55
N GLN A 171 -29.44 -2.77 -7.42
CA GLN A 171 -30.28 -3.14 -6.28
C GLN A 171 -31.76 -3.18 -6.56
N LEU A 172 -32.24 -2.52 -7.62
CA LEU A 172 -33.65 -2.50 -8.06
C LEU A 172 -33.93 -3.59 -9.09
N GLY A 173 -32.92 -4.35 -9.52
CA GLY A 173 -33.01 -5.40 -10.53
C GLY A 173 -32.86 -4.88 -11.97
N PHE A 174 -32.54 -3.61 -12.18
CA PHE A 174 -32.26 -3.11 -13.51
C PHE A 174 -30.95 -3.66 -14.03
N THR A 175 -30.95 -4.05 -15.29
CA THR A 175 -29.78 -4.69 -15.92
C THR A 175 -29.22 -3.83 -17.03
N GLU A 176 -27.94 -3.49 -16.88
CA GLU A 176 -27.09 -2.95 -17.94
C GLU A 176 -26.42 -4.11 -18.67
N THR A 177 -26.37 -4.06 -19.98
CA THR A 177 -25.71 -5.10 -20.81
C THR A 177 -24.57 -4.52 -21.60
N PHE A 178 -23.44 -5.24 -21.61
CA PHE A 178 -22.22 -4.85 -22.32
C PHE A 178 -21.83 -5.94 -23.32
N ARG A 179 -21.52 -5.54 -24.56
CA ARG A 179 -20.98 -6.44 -25.59
C ARG A 179 -19.65 -5.90 -26.09
N TYR A 180 -18.80 -6.81 -26.51
CA TYR A 180 -17.44 -6.51 -26.93
C TYR A 180 -17.19 -7.11 -28.32
N ASP A 181 -16.34 -6.45 -29.11
CA ASP A 181 -15.85 -6.98 -30.38
C ASP A 181 -14.78 -8.08 -30.15
N GLU A 182 -14.24 -8.63 -31.24
CA GLU A 182 -13.23 -9.70 -31.17
C GLU A 182 -11.91 -9.21 -30.58
N GLU A 183 -11.59 -7.92 -30.71
CA GLU A 183 -10.43 -7.26 -30.11
C GLU A 183 -10.66 -6.92 -28.63
N GLY A 184 -11.92 -7.10 -28.17
CA GLY A 184 -12.31 -6.86 -26.78
C GLY A 184 -12.62 -5.39 -26.48
N ASN A 185 -12.86 -4.54 -27.45
CA ASN A 185 -13.38 -3.20 -27.24
C ASN A 185 -14.89 -3.25 -27.01
N LEU A 186 -15.43 -2.30 -26.23
CA LEU A 186 -16.86 -2.21 -25.99
C LEU A 186 -17.57 -1.83 -27.31
N SER A 187 -18.42 -2.74 -27.83
CA SER A 187 -19.17 -2.54 -29.07
C SER A 187 -20.60 -2.12 -28.83
N LEU A 188 -21.19 -2.45 -27.67
CA LEU A 188 -22.56 -2.09 -27.33
C LEU A 188 -22.70 -1.95 -25.82
N HIS A 189 -23.35 -0.89 -25.36
CA HIS A 189 -23.83 -0.70 -24.00
C HIS A 189 -25.33 -0.39 -24.06
N ILE A 190 -26.11 -1.19 -23.37
CA ILE A 190 -27.54 -0.96 -23.18
C ILE A 190 -27.72 -0.59 -21.71
N ASP A 191 -28.10 0.63 -21.49
CA ASP A 191 -28.52 1.18 -20.21
C ASP A 191 -30.03 1.30 -20.16
N ARG A 192 -30.57 1.42 -18.95
CA ARG A 192 -32.00 1.60 -18.71
C ARG A 192 -32.31 2.96 -18.13
#